data_30cba8f9c8869ebbfe950fae2e78cb86
#
_entry.id   30cba8f9c8869ebbfe950fae2e78cb86
#
_cell.length_a   1.000
_cell.length_b   1.000
_cell.length_c   1.000
_cell.angle_alpha   90.00
_cell.angle_beta   90.00
_cell.angle_gamma   90.00
#
_symmetry.space_group_name_H-M   'P 1'
#
loop_
_entity.id
_entity.type
_entity.pdbx_description
1 polymer ?
#
loop_
_entity_poly.entity_id
_entity_poly.type
_entity_poly.pdbx_seq_one_letter_code
_entity_poly.pdbx_strand_id
1 'polypeptide(L)'
;TDPSCPLATNTLALVLPDGDLAGAIMVTERLQGMDSRRVFLWGTTHPDHRRKGVGRAVLDWGVARADQILAGQPAALLRVVEAFKEERLADAVALHEAVGFLAARWYFDMRRDLHEPIPHEPDPRDIHIDGYEAALGERLRVAHNEAFADHWGSEPLTPEIWNRDFIGDPYFRSDLSFVAFEGDEIVGYTVNYVAEADWEATGIREGWIGQMGVRRPWRRRGLATALLVRSMRAFRDEGMDAAILGV
;
A
#
# COMPACT_ATOMS: atom_id res chain seq x y z
N THR A 1 -3.71 -17.34 -8.50
CA THR A 1 -3.22 -16.23 -9.36
C THR A 1 -4.13 -15.04 -9.17
N ASP A 2 -3.55 -13.89 -8.91
CA ASP A 2 -4.27 -12.62 -8.76
C ASP A 2 -4.98 -12.26 -10.08
N PRO A 3 -6.31 -12.12 -10.09
CA PRO A 3 -7.05 -11.77 -11.31
C PRO A 3 -6.70 -10.38 -11.84
N SER A 4 -6.17 -9.47 -11.00
CA SER A 4 -5.70 -8.13 -11.44
C SER A 4 -4.34 -8.18 -12.15
N CYS A 5 -3.64 -9.33 -12.12
CA CYS A 5 -2.36 -9.54 -12.78
C CYS A 5 -2.26 -10.97 -13.33
N PRO A 6 -2.83 -11.25 -14.51
CA PRO A 6 -2.57 -12.50 -15.21
C PRO A 6 -1.11 -12.55 -15.66
N LEU A 7 -0.26 -13.18 -14.85
CA LEU A 7 1.21 -13.17 -15.03
C LEU A 7 1.67 -13.50 -16.46
N ALA A 8 1.01 -14.47 -17.11
CA ALA A 8 1.39 -14.90 -18.44
C ALA A 8 1.28 -13.79 -19.52
N THR A 9 0.41 -12.82 -19.32
CA THR A 9 0.16 -11.74 -20.29
C THR A 9 0.60 -10.37 -19.80
N ASN A 10 0.71 -10.20 -18.50
CA ASN A 10 0.98 -8.91 -17.85
C ASN A 10 2.38 -8.84 -17.20
N THR A 11 3.26 -9.79 -17.52
CA THR A 11 4.64 -9.77 -17.04
C THR A 11 5.62 -9.99 -18.20
N LEU A 12 6.70 -9.20 -18.22
CA LEU A 12 7.86 -9.41 -19.08
C LEU A 12 9.09 -9.63 -18.21
N ALA A 13 9.85 -10.68 -18.51
CA ALA A 13 11.19 -10.90 -17.96
C ALA A 13 12.22 -10.89 -19.08
N LEU A 14 13.28 -10.12 -18.94
CA LEU A 14 14.44 -10.13 -19.82
C LEU A 14 15.53 -11.03 -19.22
N VAL A 15 15.73 -12.19 -19.83
CA VAL A 15 16.70 -13.20 -19.40
C VAL A 15 17.86 -13.21 -20.39
N LEU A 16 19.08 -13.24 -19.86
CA LEU A 16 20.31 -13.31 -20.64
C LEU A 16 20.59 -14.74 -21.13
N PRO A 17 21.48 -14.92 -22.12
CA PRO A 17 21.81 -16.26 -22.62
C PRO A 17 22.34 -17.25 -21.58
N ASP A 18 22.96 -16.74 -20.51
CA ASP A 18 23.46 -17.51 -19.34
C ASP A 18 22.37 -17.88 -18.33
N GLY A 19 21.13 -17.38 -18.52
CA GLY A 19 20.00 -17.63 -17.68
C GLY A 19 19.75 -16.55 -16.61
N ASP A 20 20.61 -15.55 -16.51
CA ASP A 20 20.48 -14.49 -15.51
C ASP A 20 19.33 -13.51 -15.87
N LEU A 21 18.58 -13.09 -14.85
CA LEU A 21 17.50 -12.13 -14.99
C LEU A 21 18.07 -10.70 -15.05
N ALA A 22 18.05 -10.08 -16.22
CA ALA A 22 18.53 -8.71 -16.41
C ALA A 22 17.52 -7.64 -15.96
N GLY A 23 16.24 -7.91 -16.09
CA GLY A 23 15.16 -7.02 -15.66
C GLY A 23 13.80 -7.64 -15.87
N ALA A 24 12.81 -7.10 -15.16
CA ALA A 24 11.43 -7.54 -15.27
C ALA A 24 10.46 -6.38 -15.06
N ILE A 25 9.25 -6.52 -15.58
CA ILE A 25 8.12 -5.63 -15.30
C ILE A 25 6.84 -6.43 -15.18
N MET A 26 6.00 -6.05 -14.24
CA MET A 26 4.66 -6.55 -14.04
C MET A 26 3.66 -5.40 -14.20
N VAL A 27 2.54 -5.67 -14.85
CA VAL A 27 1.46 -4.73 -15.10
C VAL A 27 0.23 -5.20 -14.34
N THR A 28 -0.24 -4.41 -13.38
CA THR A 28 -1.43 -4.72 -12.60
C THR A 28 -2.58 -3.78 -12.93
N GLU A 29 -3.81 -4.29 -12.85
CA GLU A 29 -5.01 -3.59 -13.30
C GLU A 29 -5.90 -3.21 -12.12
N ARG A 30 -6.37 -1.97 -12.10
CA ARG A 30 -7.47 -1.53 -11.24
C ARG A 30 -8.54 -0.89 -12.12
N LEU A 31 -9.42 -1.74 -12.66
CA LEU A 31 -10.40 -1.37 -13.68
C LEU A 31 -11.83 -1.20 -13.15
N GLN A 32 -12.03 -1.29 -11.83
CA GLN A 32 -13.36 -1.27 -11.20
C GLN A 32 -13.76 0.10 -10.64
N GLY A 33 -12.91 1.12 -10.82
CA GLY A 33 -13.20 2.47 -10.35
C GLY A 33 -14.41 3.12 -11.00
N MET A 34 -15.11 3.99 -10.28
CA MET A 34 -16.26 4.72 -10.83
C MET A 34 -15.85 5.78 -11.84
N ASP A 35 -14.74 6.49 -11.58
CA ASP A 35 -14.31 7.67 -12.34
C ASP A 35 -13.05 7.43 -13.17
N SER A 36 -12.27 6.36 -12.88
CA SER A 36 -11.01 6.10 -13.54
C SER A 36 -10.74 4.62 -13.80
N ARG A 37 -9.85 4.37 -14.76
CA ARG A 37 -9.24 3.07 -15.05
C ARG A 37 -7.75 3.23 -14.86
N ARG A 38 -7.19 2.49 -13.92
CA ARG A 38 -5.79 2.61 -13.52
C ARG A 38 -5.03 1.34 -13.83
N VAL A 39 -3.82 1.51 -14.32
CA VAL A 39 -2.86 0.43 -14.56
C VAL A 39 -1.56 0.82 -13.88
N PHE A 40 -0.98 -0.09 -13.10
CA PHE A 40 0.25 0.14 -12.37
C PHE A 40 1.40 -0.65 -12.97
N LEU A 41 2.56 0.00 -13.07
CA LEU A 41 3.79 -0.58 -13.59
C LEU A 41 4.80 -0.83 -12.45
N TRP A 42 5.14 -2.10 -12.24
CA TRP A 42 6.10 -2.56 -11.23
C TRP A 42 7.32 -3.15 -11.93
N GLY A 43 8.31 -2.32 -12.21
CA GLY A 43 9.50 -2.70 -12.98
C GLY A 43 10.80 -2.56 -12.20
N THR A 44 11.74 -3.49 -12.48
CA THR A 44 13.09 -3.47 -11.91
C THR A 44 14.13 -3.83 -12.97
N THR A 45 15.38 -3.41 -12.73
CA THR A 45 16.55 -3.76 -13.54
C THR A 45 17.66 -4.20 -12.60
N HIS A 46 18.23 -5.38 -12.87
CA HIS A 46 19.37 -5.89 -12.11
C HIS A 46 20.50 -4.85 -12.06
N PRO A 47 21.16 -4.61 -10.94
CA PRO A 47 22.21 -3.59 -10.81
C PRO A 47 23.28 -3.67 -11.91
N ASP A 48 23.79 -4.86 -12.20
CA ASP A 48 24.86 -5.08 -13.17
C ASP A 48 24.42 -4.86 -14.63
N HIS A 49 23.12 -4.76 -14.87
CA HIS A 49 22.54 -4.55 -16.20
C HIS A 49 21.91 -3.16 -16.38
N ARG A 50 22.13 -2.26 -15.41
CA ARG A 50 21.75 -0.84 -15.53
C ARG A 50 22.57 -0.15 -16.62
N ARG A 51 22.01 0.93 -17.20
CA ARG A 51 22.63 1.76 -18.26
C ARG A 51 22.95 1.00 -19.56
N LYS A 52 22.38 -0.20 -19.74
CA LYS A 52 22.52 -1.04 -20.96
C LYS A 52 21.22 -1.13 -21.78
N GLY A 53 20.24 -0.25 -21.53
CA GLY A 53 18.96 -0.23 -22.24
C GLY A 53 17.87 -1.14 -21.65
N VAL A 54 18.21 -2.05 -20.73
CA VAL A 54 17.27 -3.02 -20.12
C VAL A 54 16.06 -2.33 -19.50
N GLY A 55 16.29 -1.35 -18.63
CA GLY A 55 15.19 -0.61 -17.96
C GLY A 55 14.28 0.09 -18.95
N ARG A 56 14.82 0.64 -20.06
CA ARG A 56 14.04 1.26 -21.12
C ARG A 56 13.17 0.23 -21.84
N ALA A 57 13.75 -0.92 -22.20
CA ALA A 57 13.03 -1.97 -22.91
C ALA A 57 11.85 -2.55 -22.10
N VAL A 58 12.05 -2.82 -20.79
CA VAL A 58 10.96 -3.32 -19.94
C VAL A 58 9.89 -2.26 -19.71
N LEU A 59 10.27 -0.99 -19.54
CA LEU A 59 9.31 0.09 -19.33
C LEU A 59 8.48 0.38 -20.59
N ASP A 60 9.10 0.42 -21.77
CA ASP A 60 8.39 0.61 -23.03
C ASP A 60 7.37 -0.52 -23.29
N TRP A 61 7.73 -1.76 -22.97
CA TRP A 61 6.80 -2.89 -23.04
C TRP A 61 5.64 -2.71 -22.03
N GLY A 62 5.94 -2.32 -20.80
CA GLY A 62 4.93 -2.09 -19.78
C GLY A 62 3.93 -1.01 -20.15
N VAL A 63 4.39 0.11 -20.72
CA VAL A 63 3.54 1.19 -21.23
C VAL A 63 2.67 0.68 -22.38
N ALA A 64 3.26 -0.02 -23.37
CA ALA A 64 2.49 -0.59 -24.47
C ALA A 64 1.43 -1.59 -23.99
N ARG A 65 1.75 -2.38 -22.96
CA ARG A 65 0.76 -3.32 -22.38
C ARG A 65 -0.35 -2.57 -21.65
N ALA A 66 -0.02 -1.53 -20.86
CA ALA A 66 -1.00 -0.67 -20.20
C ALA A 66 -1.95 -0.01 -21.22
N ASP A 67 -1.42 0.49 -22.34
CA ASP A 67 -2.22 1.06 -23.41
C ASP A 67 -3.20 0.07 -24.02
N GLN A 68 -2.77 -1.20 -24.24
CA GLN A 68 -3.65 -2.27 -24.71
C GLN A 68 -4.80 -2.54 -23.74
N ILE A 69 -4.51 -2.61 -22.45
CA ILE A 69 -5.51 -2.84 -21.41
C ILE A 69 -6.51 -1.67 -21.38
N LEU A 70 -6.01 -0.45 -21.38
CA LEU A 70 -6.83 0.77 -21.31
C LEU A 70 -7.61 1.02 -22.60
N ALA A 71 -7.12 0.59 -23.77
CA ALA A 71 -7.84 0.75 -25.03
C ALA A 71 -9.21 0.04 -25.02
N GLY A 72 -9.33 -1.08 -24.30
CA GLY A 72 -10.59 -1.81 -24.12
C GLY A 72 -11.57 -1.16 -23.13
N GLN A 73 -11.19 -0.06 -22.47
CA GLN A 73 -12.00 0.57 -21.43
C GLN A 73 -12.86 1.71 -21.97
N PRO A 74 -13.99 2.04 -21.29
CA PRO A 74 -14.88 3.13 -21.73
C PRO A 74 -14.12 4.46 -21.90
N ALA A 75 -14.32 5.12 -23.04
CA ALA A 75 -13.61 6.36 -23.38
C ALA A 75 -13.98 7.56 -22.48
N ALA A 76 -15.15 7.51 -21.84
CA ALA A 76 -15.63 8.55 -20.94
C ALA A 76 -14.90 8.58 -19.57
N LEU A 77 -14.17 7.51 -19.23
CA LEU A 77 -13.45 7.42 -17.96
C LEU A 77 -12.01 7.89 -18.10
N LEU A 78 -11.48 8.48 -17.05
CA LEU A 78 -10.07 8.82 -16.97
C LEU A 78 -9.22 7.55 -17.05
N ARG A 79 -8.25 7.54 -17.95
CA ARG A 79 -7.31 6.42 -18.14
C ARG A 79 -5.95 6.84 -17.64
N VAL A 80 -5.41 6.11 -16.67
CA VAL A 80 -4.17 6.48 -15.99
C VAL A 80 -3.21 5.30 -15.94
N VAL A 81 -1.96 5.55 -16.29
CA VAL A 81 -0.85 4.62 -16.06
C VAL A 81 0.00 5.21 -14.94
N GLU A 82 0.23 4.45 -13.89
CA GLU A 82 0.95 4.87 -12.69
C GLU A 82 2.19 4.00 -12.44
N ALA A 83 3.23 4.63 -11.90
CA ALA A 83 4.41 3.94 -11.40
C ALA A 83 4.88 4.63 -10.13
N PHE A 84 5.22 3.85 -9.10
CA PHE A 84 5.80 4.35 -7.86
C PHE A 84 7.31 4.22 -7.94
N LYS A 85 8.04 5.30 -7.65
CA LYS A 85 9.50 5.32 -7.61
C LYS A 85 9.97 6.14 -6.42
N GLU A 86 10.98 5.61 -5.74
CA GLU A 86 11.66 6.38 -4.71
C GLU A 86 12.40 7.56 -5.34
N GLU A 87 12.21 8.76 -4.80
CA GLU A 87 12.83 9.99 -5.30
C GLU A 87 14.36 9.92 -5.35
N ARG A 88 14.97 9.20 -4.40
CA ARG A 88 16.44 8.97 -4.37
C ARG A 88 16.99 8.17 -5.55
N LEU A 89 16.13 7.44 -6.26
CA LEU A 89 16.51 6.66 -7.44
C LEU A 89 16.44 7.55 -8.71
N ALA A 90 17.31 8.57 -8.77
CA ALA A 90 17.30 9.59 -9.82
C ALA A 90 17.30 9.02 -11.25
N ASP A 91 18.04 7.91 -11.47
CA ASP A 91 18.08 7.23 -12.77
C ASP A 91 16.70 6.60 -13.14
N ALA A 92 15.98 6.08 -12.16
CA ALA A 92 14.66 5.52 -12.38
C ALA A 92 13.63 6.64 -12.65
N VAL A 93 13.69 7.73 -11.90
CA VAL A 93 12.85 8.91 -12.11
C VAL A 93 13.07 9.47 -13.53
N ALA A 94 14.32 9.75 -13.90
CA ALA A 94 14.68 10.26 -15.23
C ALA A 94 14.25 9.31 -16.37
N LEU A 95 14.30 7.99 -16.15
CA LEU A 95 13.82 7.02 -17.13
C LEU A 95 12.30 7.14 -17.34
N HIS A 96 11.51 7.29 -16.27
CA HIS A 96 10.06 7.44 -16.36
C HIS A 96 9.69 8.77 -17.02
N GLU A 97 10.35 9.87 -16.66
CA GLU A 97 10.16 11.18 -17.31
C GLU A 97 10.47 11.13 -18.81
N ALA A 98 11.53 10.41 -19.21
CA ALA A 98 11.93 10.26 -20.62
C ALA A 98 10.91 9.46 -21.47
N VAL A 99 9.96 8.74 -20.86
CA VAL A 99 8.84 8.08 -21.55
C VAL A 99 7.50 8.79 -21.33
N GLY A 100 7.53 9.99 -20.73
CA GLY A 100 6.37 10.87 -20.62
C GLY A 100 5.59 10.80 -19.31
N PHE A 101 6.09 10.09 -18.29
CA PHE A 101 5.51 10.17 -16.95
C PHE A 101 5.78 11.55 -16.33
N LEU A 102 4.81 12.02 -15.56
CA LEU A 102 4.91 13.24 -14.78
C LEU A 102 4.77 12.91 -13.31
N ALA A 103 5.57 13.54 -12.46
CA ALA A 103 5.39 13.43 -11.02
C ALA A 103 4.04 14.05 -10.62
N ALA A 104 3.13 13.21 -10.14
CA ALA A 104 1.76 13.60 -9.82
C ALA A 104 1.51 13.73 -8.32
N ARG A 105 2.21 12.93 -7.52
CA ARG A 105 2.05 12.90 -6.07
C ARG A 105 3.30 12.37 -5.38
N TRP A 106 3.52 12.83 -4.16
CA TRP A 106 4.56 12.34 -3.27
C TRP A 106 3.90 11.66 -2.08
N TYR A 107 4.49 10.53 -1.67
CA TYR A 107 4.17 9.80 -0.46
C TYR A 107 5.40 9.77 0.43
N PHE A 108 5.20 9.81 1.74
CA PHE A 108 6.28 9.82 2.70
C PHE A 108 6.11 8.66 3.67
N ASP A 109 7.18 7.91 3.88
CA ASP A 109 7.24 6.95 4.96
C ASP A 109 7.69 7.68 6.23
N MET A 110 6.76 7.82 7.15
CA MET A 110 7.04 8.37 8.47
C MET A 110 7.51 7.25 9.39
N ARG A 111 8.68 7.44 9.99
CA ARG A 111 9.27 6.45 10.89
C ARG A 111 9.35 7.00 12.30
N ARG A 112 8.95 6.18 13.28
CA ARG A 112 9.09 6.47 14.70
C ARG A 112 10.00 5.43 15.34
N ASP A 113 11.07 5.89 16.01
CA ASP A 113 11.91 5.08 16.88
C ASP A 113 11.10 4.71 18.16
N LEU A 114 10.97 3.41 18.43
CA LEU A 114 10.20 2.89 19.57
C LEU A 114 11.02 2.80 20.87
N HIS A 115 12.33 3.02 20.82
CA HIS A 115 13.17 3.20 22.00
C HIS A 115 12.97 4.58 22.64
N GLU A 116 12.51 5.56 21.85
CA GLU A 116 12.10 6.86 22.35
C GLU A 116 10.75 6.79 23.10
N PRO A 117 10.51 7.69 24.08
CA PRO A 117 9.25 7.69 24.81
C PRO A 117 8.04 7.83 23.89
N ILE A 118 7.14 6.85 23.93
CA ILE A 118 5.87 6.91 23.21
C ILE A 118 4.95 7.90 23.92
N PRO A 119 4.26 8.79 23.21
CA PRO A 119 3.33 9.75 23.79
C PRO A 119 2.25 9.11 24.68
N HIS A 120 1.67 9.91 25.56
CA HIS A 120 0.50 9.49 26.31
C HIS A 120 -0.66 9.23 25.34
N GLU A 121 -1.35 8.11 25.51
CA GLU A 121 -2.54 7.77 24.73
C GLU A 121 -3.69 8.68 25.14
N PRO A 122 -4.29 9.44 24.19
CA PRO A 122 -5.50 10.19 24.49
C PRO A 122 -6.63 9.24 24.89
N ASP A 123 -7.50 9.71 25.77
CA ASP A 123 -8.75 9.05 26.13
C ASP A 123 -9.90 9.72 25.36
N PRO A 124 -10.30 9.19 24.19
CA PRO A 124 -11.44 9.71 23.46
C PRO A 124 -12.72 9.29 24.18
N ARG A 125 -13.38 10.23 24.84
CA ARG A 125 -14.60 9.98 25.61
C ARG A 125 -15.63 9.20 24.78
N ASP A 126 -16.31 8.27 25.44
CA ASP A 126 -17.36 7.42 24.88
C ASP A 126 -16.92 6.46 23.75
N ILE A 127 -15.59 6.34 23.53
CA ILE A 127 -15.00 5.44 22.55
C ILE A 127 -14.08 4.45 23.27
N HIS A 128 -14.29 3.16 23.02
CA HIS A 128 -13.35 2.12 23.47
C HIS A 128 -12.57 1.56 22.28
N ILE A 129 -11.36 1.09 22.52
CA ILE A 129 -10.48 0.54 21.52
C ILE A 129 -10.11 -0.88 21.93
N ASP A 130 -10.49 -1.86 21.11
CA ASP A 130 -10.20 -3.27 21.31
C ASP A 130 -9.25 -3.81 20.22
N GLY A 131 -8.72 -5.02 20.44
CA GLY A 131 -8.01 -5.77 19.42
C GLY A 131 -8.95 -6.15 18.25
N TYR A 132 -8.35 -6.32 17.08
CA TYR A 132 -9.11 -6.81 15.91
C TYR A 132 -9.53 -8.27 16.12
N GLU A 133 -10.77 -8.56 15.77
CA GLU A 133 -11.32 -9.92 15.69
C GLU A 133 -11.77 -10.24 14.25
N ALA A 134 -11.54 -11.47 13.79
CA ALA A 134 -11.85 -11.87 12.41
C ALA A 134 -13.33 -11.68 12.05
N ALA A 135 -14.25 -11.80 13.02
CA ALA A 135 -15.68 -11.55 12.84
C ALA A 135 -16.00 -10.10 12.44
N LEU A 136 -15.09 -9.15 12.67
CA LEU A 136 -15.26 -7.74 12.34
C LEU A 136 -14.91 -7.41 10.88
N GLY A 137 -14.30 -8.33 10.13
CA GLY A 137 -13.70 -8.05 8.82
C GLY A 137 -14.61 -7.29 7.85
N GLU A 138 -15.85 -7.72 7.65
CA GLU A 138 -16.80 -7.04 6.76
C GLU A 138 -17.26 -5.68 7.32
N ARG A 139 -17.54 -5.59 8.61
CA ARG A 139 -17.90 -4.33 9.26
C ARG A 139 -16.76 -3.32 9.18
N LEU A 140 -15.52 -3.80 9.32
CA LEU A 140 -14.32 -2.97 9.22
C LEU A 140 -14.10 -2.47 7.78
N ARG A 141 -14.35 -3.31 6.76
CA ARG A 141 -14.32 -2.91 5.35
C ARG A 141 -15.29 -1.77 5.07
N VAL A 142 -16.52 -1.86 5.59
CA VAL A 142 -17.52 -0.79 5.42
C VAL A 142 -17.03 0.51 6.08
N ALA A 143 -16.52 0.43 7.31
CA ALA A 143 -15.97 1.58 8.01
C ALA A 143 -14.73 2.17 7.29
N HIS A 144 -13.88 1.32 6.67
CA HIS A 144 -12.78 1.75 5.81
C HIS A 144 -13.29 2.56 4.63
N ASN A 145 -14.23 2.03 3.86
CA ASN A 145 -14.77 2.71 2.68
C ASN A 145 -15.36 4.08 3.02
N GLU A 146 -16.01 4.21 4.16
CA GLU A 146 -16.52 5.50 4.63
C GLU A 146 -15.38 6.45 5.09
N ALA A 147 -14.39 5.93 5.82
CA ALA A 147 -13.27 6.71 6.30
C ALA A 147 -12.40 7.26 5.14
N PHE A 148 -12.31 6.51 4.04
CA PHE A 148 -11.50 6.86 2.87
C PHE A 148 -12.29 7.47 1.70
N ALA A 149 -13.58 7.71 1.85
CA ALA A 149 -14.42 8.26 0.78
C ALA A 149 -13.95 9.62 0.24
N ASP A 150 -13.20 10.38 1.04
CA ASP A 150 -12.62 11.67 0.68
C ASP A 150 -11.09 11.62 0.45
N HIS A 151 -10.50 10.40 0.46
CA HIS A 151 -9.07 10.23 0.25
C HIS A 151 -8.77 10.17 -1.26
N TRP A 152 -7.76 10.93 -1.70
CA TRP A 152 -7.36 10.96 -3.12
C TRP A 152 -6.95 9.59 -3.64
N GLY A 153 -7.51 9.21 -4.80
CA GLY A 153 -7.22 7.91 -5.44
C GLY A 153 -7.80 6.71 -4.75
N SER A 154 -8.56 6.89 -3.66
CA SER A 154 -9.27 5.82 -2.98
C SER A 154 -10.58 5.50 -3.69
N GLU A 155 -10.90 4.23 -3.76
CA GLU A 155 -12.17 3.70 -4.28
C GLU A 155 -12.72 2.71 -3.28
N PRO A 156 -14.05 2.55 -3.21
CA PRO A 156 -14.64 1.56 -2.31
C PRO A 156 -14.10 0.15 -2.58
N LEU A 157 -13.56 -0.48 -1.56
CA LEU A 157 -13.05 -1.84 -1.64
C LEU A 157 -14.19 -2.86 -1.63
N THR A 158 -14.15 -3.82 -2.55
CA THR A 158 -15.06 -4.98 -2.51
C THR A 158 -14.63 -5.95 -1.40
N PRO A 159 -15.52 -6.86 -0.94
CA PRO A 159 -15.14 -7.90 0.02
C PRO A 159 -13.94 -8.74 -0.44
N GLU A 160 -13.84 -9.05 -1.74
CA GLU A 160 -12.78 -9.86 -2.31
C GLU A 160 -11.43 -9.12 -2.22
N ILE A 161 -11.38 -7.83 -2.59
CA ILE A 161 -10.17 -7.00 -2.51
C ILE A 161 -9.76 -6.82 -1.05
N TRP A 162 -10.72 -6.51 -0.17
CA TRP A 162 -10.46 -6.36 1.25
C TRP A 162 -9.85 -7.61 1.88
N ASN A 163 -10.45 -8.77 1.59
CA ASN A 163 -9.98 -10.05 2.11
C ASN A 163 -8.63 -10.48 1.52
N ARG A 164 -8.33 -10.12 0.27
CA ARG A 164 -7.07 -10.49 -0.37
C ARG A 164 -5.93 -9.57 0.05
N ASP A 165 -6.14 -8.25 -0.05
CA ASP A 165 -5.07 -7.26 -0.01
C ASP A 165 -4.86 -6.64 1.38
N PHE A 166 -5.77 -6.89 2.32
CA PHE A 166 -5.69 -6.31 3.67
C PHE A 166 -5.64 -7.40 4.74
N ILE A 167 -6.77 -8.03 5.06
CA ILE A 167 -6.82 -9.00 6.16
C ILE A 167 -6.34 -10.40 5.76
N GLY A 168 -6.23 -10.70 4.49
CA GLY A 168 -5.64 -11.94 3.95
C GLY A 168 -4.18 -11.80 3.53
N ASP A 169 -3.59 -10.62 3.68
CA ASP A 169 -2.16 -10.39 3.44
C ASP A 169 -1.33 -11.26 4.42
N PRO A 170 -0.30 -11.97 3.96
CA PRO A 170 0.51 -12.86 4.81
C PRO A 170 1.26 -12.12 5.93
N TYR A 171 1.45 -10.83 5.81
CA TYR A 171 2.10 -9.98 6.82
C TYR A 171 1.12 -9.34 7.80
N PHE A 172 -0.18 -9.51 7.60
CA PHE A 172 -1.21 -8.96 8.48
C PHE A 172 -1.10 -9.55 9.89
N ARG A 173 -1.05 -8.65 10.90
CA ARG A 173 -1.00 -9.00 12.32
C ARG A 173 -2.31 -8.61 13.00
N SER A 174 -3.25 -9.56 13.03
CA SER A 174 -4.55 -9.36 13.67
C SER A 174 -4.43 -9.03 15.15
N ASP A 175 -3.46 -9.66 15.82
CA ASP A 175 -3.14 -9.50 17.24
C ASP A 175 -2.52 -8.12 17.58
N LEU A 176 -1.98 -7.42 16.59
CA LEU A 176 -1.42 -6.08 16.72
C LEU A 176 -2.32 -4.98 16.11
N SER A 177 -3.48 -5.35 15.58
CA SER A 177 -4.44 -4.45 14.93
C SER A 177 -5.57 -4.07 15.87
N PHE A 178 -6.10 -2.85 15.74
CA PHE A 178 -7.05 -2.28 16.69
C PHE A 178 -8.27 -1.70 16.02
N VAL A 179 -9.41 -1.82 16.69
CA VAL A 179 -10.70 -1.27 16.25
C VAL A 179 -11.31 -0.42 17.36
N ALA A 180 -11.75 0.77 16.99
CA ALA A 180 -12.39 1.70 17.90
C ALA A 180 -13.90 1.73 17.70
N PHE A 181 -14.64 1.73 18.82
CA PHE A 181 -16.09 1.65 18.86
C PHE A 181 -16.71 2.81 19.66
N GLU A 182 -17.81 3.35 19.16
CA GLU A 182 -18.78 4.11 19.96
C GLU A 182 -20.08 3.29 20.02
N GLY A 183 -20.39 2.73 21.19
CA GLY A 183 -21.37 1.66 21.30
C GLY A 183 -20.96 0.45 20.46
N ASP A 184 -21.84 0.01 19.55
CA ASP A 184 -21.55 -1.09 18.62
C ASP A 184 -20.95 -0.61 17.28
N GLU A 185 -20.80 0.68 17.06
CA GLU A 185 -20.41 1.25 15.79
C GLU A 185 -18.88 1.34 15.67
N ILE A 186 -18.29 0.79 14.60
CA ILE A 186 -16.87 0.97 14.29
C ILE A 186 -16.65 2.40 13.80
N VAL A 187 -15.84 3.16 14.54
CA VAL A 187 -15.59 4.59 14.28
C VAL A 187 -14.16 4.90 13.85
N GLY A 188 -13.25 3.97 14.09
CA GLY A 188 -11.85 4.07 13.68
C GLY A 188 -11.13 2.73 13.80
N TYR A 189 -9.94 2.63 13.19
CA TYR A 189 -9.17 1.39 13.22
C TYR A 189 -7.73 1.60 12.79
N THR A 190 -6.87 0.61 13.11
CA THR A 190 -5.58 0.36 12.47
C THR A 190 -5.51 -1.09 12.01
N VAL A 191 -4.96 -1.32 10.83
CA VAL A 191 -4.57 -2.63 10.29
C VAL A 191 -3.06 -2.62 10.17
N ASN A 192 -2.40 -3.48 10.94
CA ASN A 192 -0.96 -3.48 11.12
C ASN A 192 -0.33 -4.73 10.48
N TYR A 193 0.89 -4.57 9.96
CA TYR A 193 1.62 -5.59 9.24
C TYR A 193 3.04 -5.73 9.78
N VAL A 194 3.61 -6.92 9.66
CA VAL A 194 5.00 -7.22 10.03
C VAL A 194 5.61 -8.15 9.00
N ALA A 195 6.59 -7.66 8.24
CA ALA A 195 7.36 -8.43 7.27
C ALA A 195 8.72 -8.80 7.88
N GLU A 196 8.76 -9.88 8.66
CA GLU A 196 10.00 -10.31 9.36
C GLU A 196 11.15 -10.63 8.39
N ALA A 197 10.84 -11.06 7.16
CA ALA A 197 11.86 -11.31 6.15
C ALA A 197 12.67 -10.05 5.78
N ASP A 198 12.08 -8.87 5.91
CA ASP A 198 12.75 -7.61 5.63
C ASP A 198 13.74 -7.22 6.74
N TRP A 199 13.54 -7.73 7.96
CA TRP A 199 14.42 -7.43 9.09
C TRP A 199 15.85 -7.94 8.89
N GLU A 200 16.01 -9.09 8.23
CA GLU A 200 17.34 -9.62 7.89
C GLU A 200 18.08 -8.72 6.88
N ALA A 201 17.32 -8.16 5.93
CA ALA A 201 17.87 -7.30 4.89
C ALA A 201 18.21 -5.89 5.40
N THR A 202 17.40 -5.34 6.31
CA THR A 202 17.52 -3.96 6.82
C THR A 202 18.31 -3.86 8.12
N GLY A 203 18.38 -4.94 8.89
CA GLY A 203 18.92 -4.96 10.24
C GLY A 203 18.02 -4.25 11.27
N ILE A 204 16.76 -3.95 10.92
CA ILE A 204 15.83 -3.18 11.74
C ILE A 204 14.50 -3.94 11.83
N ARG A 205 14.01 -4.13 13.06
CA ARG A 205 12.73 -4.76 13.32
C ARG A 205 11.63 -3.70 13.27
N GLU A 206 10.86 -3.72 12.19
CA GLU A 206 9.83 -2.70 11.92
C GLU A 206 8.43 -3.28 11.91
N GLY A 207 7.48 -2.51 12.49
CA GLY A 207 6.05 -2.74 12.33
C GLY A 207 5.44 -1.65 11.44
N TRP A 208 4.57 -2.05 10.52
CA TRP A 208 3.88 -1.15 9.61
C TRP A 208 2.45 -0.91 10.04
N ILE A 209 2.08 0.35 10.24
CA ILE A 209 0.69 0.77 10.33
C ILE A 209 0.22 0.97 8.89
N GLY A 210 -0.20 -0.12 8.25
CA GLY A 210 -0.48 -0.12 6.82
C GLY A 210 -1.77 0.56 6.45
N GLN A 211 -2.79 0.48 7.35
CA GLN A 211 -4.03 1.23 7.18
C GLN A 211 -4.48 1.82 8.51
N MET A 212 -4.85 3.08 8.48
CA MET A 212 -5.48 3.75 9.62
C MET A 212 -6.60 4.65 9.13
N GLY A 213 -7.79 4.45 9.66
CA GLY A 213 -8.98 5.23 9.30
C GLY A 213 -9.74 5.72 10.53
N VAL A 214 -10.23 6.95 10.45
CA VAL A 214 -11.25 7.47 11.38
C VAL A 214 -12.39 8.03 10.55
N ARG A 215 -13.60 7.54 10.79
CA ARG A 215 -14.81 7.99 10.09
C ARG A 215 -15.05 9.48 10.37
N ARG A 216 -15.56 10.21 9.40
CA ARG A 216 -15.64 11.67 9.39
C ARG A 216 -16.28 12.28 10.65
N PRO A 217 -17.40 11.78 11.19
CA PRO A 217 -18.02 12.36 12.39
C PRO A 217 -17.17 12.28 13.66
N TRP A 218 -16.19 11.34 13.69
CA TRP A 218 -15.33 11.10 14.85
C TRP A 218 -13.92 11.68 14.73
N ARG A 219 -13.64 12.37 13.62
CA ARG A 219 -12.35 13.06 13.41
C ARG A 219 -12.17 14.22 14.41
N ARG A 220 -10.92 14.59 14.67
CA ARG A 220 -10.52 15.71 15.56
C ARG A 220 -10.87 15.50 17.04
N ARG A 221 -11.11 14.27 17.45
CA ARG A 221 -11.40 13.88 18.85
C ARG A 221 -10.21 13.14 19.51
N GLY A 222 -9.01 13.15 18.92
CA GLY A 222 -7.82 12.43 19.42
C GLY A 222 -7.77 10.94 19.05
N LEU A 223 -8.80 10.39 18.40
CA LEU A 223 -8.93 8.96 18.13
C LEU A 223 -7.79 8.40 17.24
N ALA A 224 -7.40 9.11 16.20
CA ALA A 224 -6.27 8.68 15.36
C ALA A 224 -4.98 8.59 16.17
N THR A 225 -4.73 9.56 17.07
CA THR A 225 -3.57 9.53 17.95
C THR A 225 -3.63 8.36 18.93
N ALA A 226 -4.80 8.05 19.52
CA ALA A 226 -4.97 6.90 20.40
C ALA A 226 -4.64 5.58 19.69
N LEU A 227 -5.17 5.39 18.47
CA LEU A 227 -4.91 4.21 17.63
C LEU A 227 -3.42 4.08 17.27
N LEU A 228 -2.77 5.18 16.87
CA LEU A 228 -1.32 5.21 16.60
C LEU A 228 -0.50 4.84 17.83
N VAL A 229 -0.81 5.42 18.99
CA VAL A 229 -0.09 5.15 20.25
C VAL A 229 -0.25 3.69 20.64
N ARG A 230 -1.44 3.11 20.49
CA ARG A 230 -1.67 1.69 20.74
C ARG A 230 -0.84 0.80 19.83
N SER A 231 -0.85 1.05 18.52
CA SER A 231 -0.05 0.31 17.56
C SER A 231 1.45 0.40 17.88
N MET A 232 1.96 1.60 18.18
CA MET A 232 3.37 1.79 18.57
C MET A 232 3.74 1.03 19.84
N ARG A 233 2.86 1.00 20.86
CA ARG A 233 3.07 0.23 22.09
C ARG A 233 3.09 -1.26 21.82
N ALA A 234 2.13 -1.78 21.05
CA ALA A 234 2.06 -3.18 20.67
C ALA A 234 3.32 -3.62 19.91
N PHE A 235 3.79 -2.83 18.95
CA PHE A 235 5.05 -3.09 18.24
C PHE A 235 6.26 -3.10 19.18
N ARG A 236 6.37 -2.14 20.08
CA ARG A 236 7.46 -2.10 21.06
C ARG A 236 7.42 -3.29 22.02
N ASP A 237 6.24 -3.68 22.48
CA ASP A 237 6.08 -4.79 23.43
C ASP A 237 6.40 -6.15 22.77
N GLU A 238 6.24 -6.26 21.42
CA GLU A 238 6.74 -7.35 20.58
C GLU A 238 8.25 -7.23 20.25
N GLY A 239 8.91 -6.20 20.78
CA GLY A 239 10.35 -5.97 20.63
C GLY A 239 10.78 -5.40 19.29
N MET A 240 9.92 -4.65 18.61
CA MET A 240 10.29 -3.92 17.39
C MET A 240 11.00 -2.62 17.72
N ASP A 241 11.89 -2.21 16.82
CA ASP A 241 12.72 -1.01 16.98
C ASP A 241 12.01 0.23 16.44
N ALA A 242 11.13 0.06 15.45
CA ALA A 242 10.47 1.18 14.79
C ALA A 242 9.03 0.87 14.37
N ALA A 243 8.20 1.92 14.31
CA ALA A 243 6.89 1.92 13.67
C ALA A 243 6.95 2.77 12.39
N ILE A 244 6.36 2.28 11.30
CA ILE A 244 6.31 2.95 9.99
C ILE A 244 4.85 3.23 9.62
N LEU A 245 4.62 4.37 8.97
CA LEU A 245 3.32 4.78 8.43
C LEU A 245 3.54 5.54 7.12
N GLY A 246 2.92 5.12 6.04
CA GLY A 246 2.89 5.86 4.77
C GLY A 246 1.82 6.97 4.76
N VAL A 247 2.14 8.15 4.22
CA VAL A 247 1.23 9.31 4.08
C VAL A 247 1.34 9.97 2.72
#